data_748ae87fc54ab4731301ef532735de59
#
_entry.id   748ae87fc54ab4731301ef532735de59
#
_cell.length_a   1.000
_cell.length_b   1.000
_cell.length_c   1.000
_cell.angle_alpha   90.00
_cell.angle_beta   90.00
_cell.angle_gamma   90.00
#
_symmetry.space_group_name_H-M   'P 1'
#
loop_
_entity.id
_entity.type
_entity.pdbx_description
1 polymer ?
#
loop_
_entity_poly.entity_id
_entity_poly.type
_entity_poly.pdbx_seq_one_letter_code
_entity_poly.pdbx_strand_id
1 'polypeptide(L)'
;VASLVGQAGGSGGSGGSGGSASGSGSRRFSLERLDVAQALRALLPWPQAVRLDELVPERIEVPSGSQVRVDYTAALGGAAGASGSVGSAGSAEAGLAGRPVLAVRVQECFGWAATPRIVEGRVAVLLHLLSPARRPVAVTDDLASFWEQGYPQVRAEMRGRYPKHSWPEDPWNAPATRGTGRRR
;
A
#
# COMPACT_ATOMS: atom_id res chain seq x y z
N VAL A 1 -19.24 74.64 -14.45
CA VAL A 1 -19.44 75.67 -15.52
C VAL A 1 -19.17 74.98 -16.84
N ALA A 2 -20.26 74.94 -17.66
CA ALA A 2 -20.34 74.95 -19.11
C ALA A 2 -19.78 73.79 -19.92
N SER A 3 -20.58 72.96 -20.52
CA SER A 3 -21.39 73.15 -21.79
C SER A 3 -20.50 73.28 -23.01
N LEU A 4 -20.64 72.54 -24.05
CA LEU A 4 -21.65 72.42 -25.10
C LEU A 4 -21.12 71.52 -26.23
N VAL A 5 -21.84 70.45 -26.69
CA VAL A 5 -22.69 70.41 -27.88
C VAL A 5 -21.99 70.40 -29.26
N GLY A 6 -22.41 69.44 -30.08
CA GLY A 6 -22.32 69.47 -31.53
C GLY A 6 -22.13 68.07 -32.09
N GLN A 7 -23.15 67.27 -32.43
CA GLN A 7 -24.04 67.23 -33.64
C GLN A 7 -23.20 66.96 -34.91
N ALA A 8 -23.37 65.97 -35.65
CA ALA A 8 -24.44 65.30 -36.34
C ALA A 8 -23.89 64.57 -37.60
N GLY A 9 -24.55 63.56 -38.04
CA GLY A 9 -24.67 63.18 -39.45
C GLY A 9 -23.79 61.99 -39.86
N GLY A 10 -24.31 60.94 -40.31
CA GLY A 10 -25.28 60.48 -41.14
C GLY A 10 -24.98 59.11 -41.70
N SER A 11 -26.02 58.36 -41.74
CA SER A 11 -26.50 57.36 -42.69
C SER A 11 -25.62 56.27 -43.23
N GLY A 12 -26.14 55.07 -43.04
CA GLY A 12 -26.30 54.18 -44.18
C GLY A 12 -25.70 52.81 -44.12
N GLY A 13 -26.53 51.77 -44.09
CA GLY A 13 -26.27 50.51 -44.76
C GLY A 13 -26.22 49.26 -43.90
N SER A 14 -27.36 48.71 -43.72
CA SER A 14 -27.80 47.33 -44.01
C SER A 14 -26.84 46.16 -43.85
N GLY A 15 -27.25 45.20 -43.10
CA GLY A 15 -27.20 43.79 -43.51
C GLY A 15 -26.26 42.89 -42.75
N GLY A 16 -26.80 41.86 -42.17
CA GLY A 16 -26.00 40.69 -41.90
C GLY A 16 -26.25 40.04 -40.53
N SER A 17 -27.22 39.22 -40.55
CA SER A 17 -27.60 38.18 -39.61
C SER A 17 -26.43 37.35 -39.05
N GLY A 18 -26.61 36.99 -37.85
CA GLY A 18 -26.25 35.63 -37.50
C GLY A 18 -25.09 35.41 -36.59
N GLY A 19 -25.36 34.82 -35.52
CA GLY A 19 -24.36 34.07 -34.83
C GLY A 19 -24.30 34.24 -33.33
N SER A 20 -25.38 33.90 -32.64
CA SER A 20 -25.26 33.48 -31.25
C SER A 20 -24.32 32.31 -31.13
N ALA A 21 -23.16 32.51 -30.69
CA ALA A 21 -22.29 31.46 -30.20
C ALA A 21 -22.16 31.59 -28.69
N SER A 22 -23.18 31.08 -27.99
CA SER A 22 -23.04 30.70 -26.59
C SER A 22 -22.04 29.58 -26.50
N GLY A 23 -20.78 29.94 -26.42
CA GLY A 23 -19.71 29.05 -26.08
C GLY A 23 -19.82 28.66 -24.61
N SER A 24 -20.78 27.77 -24.28
CA SER A 24 -20.74 26.99 -23.06
C SER A 24 -19.50 26.10 -23.12
N GLY A 25 -18.38 26.64 -22.71
CA GLY A 25 -17.16 25.91 -22.47
C GLY A 25 -17.39 24.93 -21.33
N SER A 26 -17.97 23.78 -21.63
CA SER A 26 -17.87 22.61 -20.77
C SER A 26 -16.40 22.35 -20.54
N ARG A 27 -15.87 22.84 -19.43
CA ARG A 27 -14.58 22.41 -18.91
C ARG A 27 -14.72 20.91 -18.66
N ARG A 28 -14.30 20.09 -19.60
CA ARG A 28 -14.12 18.67 -19.39
C ARG A 28 -13.06 18.56 -18.31
N PHE A 29 -13.49 18.37 -17.07
CA PHE A 29 -12.61 18.00 -15.99
C PHE A 29 -12.05 16.62 -16.36
N SER A 30 -10.81 16.59 -16.82
CA SER A 30 -10.11 15.35 -17.06
C SER A 30 -9.79 14.75 -15.68
N LEU A 31 -10.47 13.69 -15.32
CA LEU A 31 -10.22 12.94 -14.07
C LEU A 31 -8.79 12.40 -14.00
N GLU A 32 -8.12 12.29 -15.16
CA GLU A 32 -6.72 11.86 -15.26
C GLU A 32 -5.72 12.83 -14.62
N ARG A 33 -6.11 14.09 -14.40
CA ARG A 33 -5.28 15.13 -13.75
C ARG A 33 -5.62 15.36 -12.29
N LEU A 34 -6.59 14.64 -11.75
CA LEU A 34 -6.94 14.73 -10.34
C LEU A 34 -5.91 13.95 -9.53
N ASP A 35 -5.16 14.64 -8.68
CA ASP A 35 -4.39 14.00 -7.62
C ASP A 35 -5.37 13.46 -6.57
N VAL A 36 -5.85 12.24 -6.82
CA VAL A 36 -6.81 11.56 -5.94
C VAL A 36 -6.24 11.39 -4.54
N ALA A 37 -4.92 11.19 -4.42
CA ALA A 37 -4.28 11.04 -3.12
C ALA A 37 -4.34 12.34 -2.31
N GLN A 38 -4.08 13.49 -2.96
CA GLN A 38 -4.20 14.79 -2.32
C GLN A 38 -5.66 15.11 -1.95
N ALA A 39 -6.61 14.80 -2.84
CA ALA A 39 -8.03 15.00 -2.56
C ALA A 39 -8.51 14.16 -1.37
N LEU A 40 -8.12 12.90 -1.29
CA LEU A 40 -8.43 12.01 -0.17
C LEU A 40 -7.78 12.48 1.13
N ARG A 41 -6.53 12.95 1.10
CA ARG A 41 -5.87 13.53 2.28
C ARG A 41 -6.61 14.77 2.80
N ALA A 42 -7.16 15.59 1.91
CA ALA A 42 -7.96 16.77 2.28
C ALA A 42 -9.31 16.42 2.94
N LEU A 43 -9.84 15.23 2.70
CA LEU A 43 -11.07 14.74 3.33
C LEU A 43 -10.84 14.17 4.73
N LEU A 44 -9.60 13.85 5.10
CA LEU A 44 -9.28 13.34 6.43
C LEU A 44 -9.29 14.46 7.46
N PRO A 45 -9.76 14.21 8.71
CA PRO A 45 -9.57 15.13 9.81
C PRO A 45 -8.09 15.48 9.98
N TRP A 46 -7.78 16.76 10.21
CA TRP A 46 -6.41 17.28 10.27
C TRP A 46 -5.43 16.42 11.09
N PRO A 47 -5.76 15.94 12.33
CA PRO A 47 -4.85 15.12 13.11
C PRO A 47 -4.48 13.80 12.43
N GLN A 48 -5.41 13.21 11.67
CA GLN A 48 -5.20 11.94 10.96
C GLN A 48 -4.43 12.16 9.66
N ALA A 49 -4.69 13.26 8.96
CA ALA A 49 -4.00 13.59 7.71
C ALA A 49 -2.50 13.80 7.93
N VAL A 50 -2.12 14.47 9.04
CA VAL A 50 -0.71 14.71 9.40
C VAL A 50 0.01 13.41 9.79
N ARG A 51 -0.69 12.48 10.44
CA ARG A 51 -0.12 11.22 10.93
C ARG A 51 -0.34 10.04 9.99
N LEU A 52 -0.85 10.28 8.78
CA LEU A 52 -1.22 9.20 7.87
C LEU A 52 -0.04 8.26 7.58
N ASP A 53 1.14 8.83 7.32
CA ASP A 53 2.33 8.03 7.00
C ASP A 53 2.85 7.24 8.21
N GLU A 54 2.56 7.68 9.44
CA GLU A 54 2.86 6.93 10.67
C GLU A 54 1.84 5.81 10.89
N LEU A 55 0.56 6.09 10.64
CA LEU A 55 -0.53 5.15 10.86
C LEU A 55 -0.55 4.03 9.81
N VAL A 56 -0.24 4.38 8.56
CA VAL A 56 -0.31 3.49 7.39
C VAL A 56 0.98 3.64 6.57
N PRO A 57 2.12 3.17 7.09
CA PRO A 57 3.40 3.34 6.44
C PRO A 57 3.48 2.58 5.11
N GLU A 58 4.02 3.20 4.06
CA GLU A 58 4.25 2.53 2.78
C GLU A 58 5.27 1.38 2.92
N ARG A 59 6.22 1.52 3.85
CA ARG A 59 7.28 0.56 4.07
C ARG A 59 7.49 0.33 5.56
N ILE A 60 7.83 -0.90 5.89
CA ILE A 60 8.22 -1.30 7.26
C ILE A 60 9.68 -1.70 7.24
N GLU A 61 10.43 -1.20 8.21
CA GLU A 61 11.79 -1.64 8.44
C GLU A 61 11.77 -2.99 9.15
N VAL A 62 12.49 -3.95 8.56
CA VAL A 62 12.64 -5.29 9.14
C VAL A 62 14.00 -5.41 9.85
N PRO A 63 14.20 -6.38 10.74
CA PRO A 63 15.43 -6.50 11.55
C PRO A 63 16.73 -6.51 10.75
N SER A 64 16.70 -6.90 9.49
CA SER A 64 17.86 -6.82 8.60
C SER A 64 18.21 -5.37 8.19
N GLY A 65 17.40 -4.38 8.55
CA GLY A 65 17.50 -2.99 8.11
C GLY A 65 16.98 -2.76 6.68
N SER A 66 16.30 -3.75 6.08
CA SER A 66 15.63 -3.56 4.79
C SER A 66 14.30 -2.84 4.97
N GLN A 67 13.98 -1.94 4.04
CA GLN A 67 12.68 -1.28 3.97
C GLN A 67 11.79 -2.08 3.02
N VAL A 68 10.83 -2.83 3.56
CA VAL A 68 9.93 -3.69 2.79
C VAL A 68 8.60 -2.99 2.58
N ARG A 69 8.13 -2.96 1.34
CA ARG A 69 6.85 -2.35 1.00
C ARG A 69 5.69 -3.18 1.55
N VAL A 70 4.72 -2.49 2.14
CA VAL A 70 3.45 -3.09 2.57
C VAL A 70 2.47 -3.07 1.42
N ASP A 71 1.84 -4.19 1.15
CA ASP A 71 0.77 -4.32 0.18
C ASP A 71 -0.59 -4.19 0.87
N TYR A 72 -1.29 -3.11 0.56
CA TYR A 72 -2.62 -2.81 1.06
C TYR A 72 -3.75 -3.27 0.13
N THR A 73 -3.44 -3.82 -1.05
CA THR A 73 -4.46 -4.19 -2.04
C THR A 73 -5.40 -5.27 -1.52
N ALA A 74 -4.88 -6.22 -0.75
CA ALA A 74 -5.68 -7.26 -0.11
C ALA A 74 -6.64 -6.67 0.94
N ALA A 75 -6.22 -5.60 1.63
CA ALA A 75 -7.06 -4.90 2.59
C ALA A 75 -8.22 -4.14 1.91
N LEU A 76 -8.02 -3.65 0.70
CA LEU A 76 -9.05 -2.95 -0.09
C LEU A 76 -10.03 -3.90 -0.75
N GLY A 77 -9.58 -5.11 -1.14
CA GLY A 77 -10.43 -6.12 -1.80
C GLY A 77 -11.50 -6.72 -0.88
N GLY A 78 -11.33 -6.70 0.43
CA GLY A 78 -12.32 -7.13 1.41
C GLY A 78 -13.58 -6.24 1.48
N ALA A 79 -13.51 -5.01 0.99
CA ALA A 79 -14.61 -4.05 1.01
C ALA A 79 -15.39 -3.98 -0.32
N ALA A 80 -14.86 -4.52 -1.43
CA ALA A 80 -15.41 -4.26 -2.76
C ALA A 80 -15.75 -5.50 -3.60
N GLY A 81 -15.65 -6.73 -3.09
CA GLY A 81 -15.78 -7.89 -3.95
C GLY A 81 -16.28 -9.18 -3.31
N ALA A 82 -17.39 -9.17 -2.61
CA ALA A 82 -18.12 -10.39 -2.32
C ALA A 82 -18.98 -10.79 -3.54
N SER A 83 -18.33 -11.12 -4.66
CA SER A 83 -18.99 -11.79 -5.77
C SER A 83 -17.99 -12.62 -6.57
N GLY A 84 -17.94 -13.91 -6.31
CA GLY A 84 -17.24 -14.84 -7.18
C GLY A 84 -16.51 -15.97 -6.46
N SER A 85 -17.16 -17.14 -6.47
CA SER A 85 -16.67 -18.50 -6.22
C SER A 85 -16.21 -18.89 -4.83
N VAL A 86 -17.12 -19.54 -4.14
CA VAL A 86 -16.90 -20.42 -2.99
C VAL A 86 -16.02 -21.60 -3.40
N GLY A 87 -14.71 -21.46 -3.20
CA GLY A 87 -13.79 -22.58 -3.12
C GLY A 87 -13.55 -22.88 -1.65
N SER A 88 -13.96 -24.06 -1.23
CA SER A 88 -13.82 -24.61 0.13
C SER A 88 -12.34 -24.67 0.52
N ALA A 89 -11.83 -23.64 1.15
CA ALA A 89 -10.56 -23.65 1.86
C ALA A 89 -10.80 -23.01 3.24
N GLY A 90 -10.29 -23.68 4.26
CA GLY A 90 -10.70 -23.65 5.64
C GLY A 90 -10.84 -22.30 6.33
N SER A 91 -11.59 -22.31 7.40
CA SER A 91 -12.02 -21.20 8.28
C SER A 91 -10.90 -20.28 8.82
N ALA A 92 -9.63 -20.62 8.62
CA ALA A 92 -8.47 -19.83 9.00
C ALA A 92 -8.17 -18.68 8.01
N GLU A 93 -8.48 -18.85 6.71
CA GLU A 93 -8.21 -17.83 5.70
C GLU A 93 -9.20 -16.67 5.72
N ALA A 94 -10.43 -16.89 6.17
CA ALA A 94 -11.44 -15.83 6.28
C ALA A 94 -11.05 -14.74 7.29
N GLY A 95 -10.27 -15.08 8.33
CA GLY A 95 -9.75 -14.14 9.32
C GLY A 95 -8.55 -13.30 8.83
N LEU A 96 -7.93 -13.70 7.72
CA LEU A 96 -6.75 -13.04 7.14
C LEU A 96 -7.11 -12.11 5.97
N ALA A 97 -8.33 -12.23 5.43
CA ALA A 97 -8.82 -11.37 4.37
C ALA A 97 -8.91 -9.92 4.85
N GLY A 98 -8.47 -8.99 4.02
CA GLY A 98 -8.55 -7.56 4.32
C GLY A 98 -7.41 -7.01 5.18
N ARG A 99 -6.34 -7.77 5.41
CA ARG A 99 -5.16 -7.31 6.14
C ARG A 99 -4.05 -6.82 5.20
N PRO A 100 -3.26 -5.83 5.62
CA PRO A 100 -2.07 -5.43 4.89
C PRO A 100 -1.03 -6.57 4.89
N VAL A 101 -0.39 -6.78 3.75
CA VAL A 101 0.55 -7.89 3.54
C VAL A 101 1.99 -7.37 3.48
N LEU A 102 2.89 -8.05 4.17
CA LEU A 102 4.33 -7.82 4.10
C LEU A 102 5.04 -9.07 3.57
N ALA A 103 5.49 -9.03 2.32
CA ALA A 103 6.22 -10.12 1.71
C ALA A 103 7.73 -9.98 1.99
N VAL A 104 8.27 -10.82 2.85
CA VAL A 104 9.63 -10.70 3.39
C VAL A 104 10.31 -12.07 3.46
N ARG A 105 11.64 -12.13 3.29
CA ARG A 105 12.37 -13.39 3.46
C ARG A 105 12.47 -13.77 4.92
N VAL A 106 12.37 -15.07 5.22
CA VAL A 106 12.47 -15.59 6.60
C VAL A 106 13.74 -15.07 7.28
N GLN A 107 14.89 -15.04 6.58
CA GLN A 107 16.16 -14.60 7.15
C GLN A 107 16.20 -13.11 7.52
N GLU A 108 15.35 -12.29 6.92
CA GLU A 108 15.27 -10.86 7.23
C GLU A 108 14.42 -10.60 8.47
N CYS A 109 13.65 -11.61 8.93
CA CYS A 109 12.80 -11.55 10.11
C CYS A 109 13.45 -12.09 11.39
N PHE A 110 14.64 -12.71 11.33
CA PHE A 110 15.29 -13.21 12.53
C PHE A 110 15.49 -12.08 13.55
N GLY A 111 15.34 -12.41 14.82
CA GLY A 111 15.35 -11.42 15.90
C GLY A 111 14.04 -10.68 16.13
N TRP A 112 13.04 -10.88 15.28
CA TRP A 112 11.72 -10.31 15.50
C TRP A 112 10.90 -11.17 16.46
N ALA A 113 10.60 -10.61 17.62
CA ALA A 113 9.85 -11.31 18.67
C ALA A 113 8.34 -11.31 18.41
N ALA A 114 7.82 -10.32 17.70
CA ALA A 114 6.38 -10.18 17.48
C ALA A 114 6.09 -9.72 16.05
N THR A 115 4.89 -10.03 15.59
CA THR A 115 4.37 -9.55 14.31
C THR A 115 4.26 -8.02 14.31
N PRO A 116 4.75 -7.31 13.27
CA PRO A 116 4.59 -5.88 13.16
C PRO A 116 3.11 -5.50 13.10
N ARG A 117 2.80 -4.40 13.74
CA ARG A 117 1.44 -3.85 13.79
C ARG A 117 1.45 -2.41 13.33
N ILE A 118 0.41 -2.01 12.63
CA ILE A 118 0.20 -0.64 12.15
C ILE A 118 -1.05 -0.05 12.82
N VAL A 119 -1.38 1.19 12.49
CA VAL A 119 -2.53 1.93 13.04
C VAL A 119 -2.50 1.91 14.57
N GLU A 120 -1.39 2.39 15.16
CA GLU A 120 -1.17 2.42 16.61
C GLU A 120 -1.31 1.04 17.28
N GLY A 121 -0.84 0.00 16.60
CA GLY A 121 -0.88 -1.37 17.13
C GLY A 121 -2.22 -2.09 16.99
N ARG A 122 -3.21 -1.49 16.34
CA ARG A 122 -4.56 -2.08 16.19
C ARG A 122 -4.63 -3.14 15.11
N VAL A 123 -3.83 -3.00 14.04
CA VAL A 123 -3.88 -3.91 12.88
C VAL A 123 -2.59 -4.70 12.77
N ALA A 124 -2.66 -6.01 12.91
CA ALA A 124 -1.54 -6.89 12.65
C ALA A 124 -1.31 -7.03 11.13
N VAL A 125 -0.06 -6.96 10.73
CA VAL A 125 0.35 -7.16 9.34
C VAL A 125 0.43 -8.66 9.05
N LEU A 126 -0.11 -9.10 7.92
CA LEU A 126 0.02 -10.47 7.47
C LEU A 126 1.39 -10.67 6.83
N LEU A 127 2.19 -11.56 7.39
CA LEU A 127 3.52 -11.87 6.88
C LEU A 127 3.45 -12.98 5.83
N HIS A 128 3.82 -12.69 4.61
CA HIS A 128 4.15 -13.68 3.60
C HIS A 128 5.64 -13.96 3.68
N LEU A 129 6.00 -15.03 4.39
CA LEU A 129 7.38 -15.44 4.59
C LEU A 129 7.91 -16.14 3.33
N LEU A 130 9.02 -15.64 2.82
CA LEU A 130 9.58 -16.09 1.56
C LEU A 130 10.91 -16.82 1.77
N SER A 131 11.17 -17.80 0.90
CA SER A 131 12.48 -18.43 0.74
C SER A 131 13.51 -17.43 0.20
N PRO A 132 14.82 -17.76 0.19
CA PRO A 132 15.85 -16.95 -0.47
C PRO A 132 15.56 -16.64 -1.94
N ALA A 133 14.88 -17.55 -2.65
CA ALA A 133 14.45 -17.36 -4.04
C ALA A 133 13.11 -16.62 -4.17
N ARG A 134 12.62 -15.98 -3.10
CA ARG A 134 11.35 -15.24 -3.04
C ARG A 134 10.10 -16.08 -3.33
N ARG A 135 10.15 -17.38 -3.04
CA ARG A 135 8.97 -18.25 -3.11
C ARG A 135 8.29 -18.29 -1.74
N PRO A 136 6.96 -18.24 -1.66
CA PRO A 136 6.26 -18.34 -0.39
C PRO A 136 6.58 -19.68 0.29
N VAL A 137 6.82 -19.64 1.59
CA VAL A 137 7.08 -20.81 2.45
C VAL A 137 6.11 -20.88 3.61
N ALA A 138 5.61 -19.74 4.08
CA ALA A 138 4.59 -19.67 5.12
C ALA A 138 3.84 -18.34 5.05
N VAL A 139 2.63 -18.33 5.58
CA VAL A 139 1.81 -17.14 5.79
C VAL A 139 1.39 -17.13 7.25
N THR A 140 1.63 -16.03 7.95
CA THR A 140 1.29 -15.91 9.36
C THR A 140 1.00 -14.47 9.76
N ASP A 141 0.09 -14.29 10.69
CA ASP A 141 -0.14 -13.04 11.42
C ASP A 141 0.37 -13.13 12.87
N ASP A 142 0.87 -14.31 13.25
CA ASP A 142 1.52 -14.58 14.52
C ASP A 142 2.92 -15.17 14.29
N LEU A 143 3.90 -14.25 14.29
CA LEU A 143 5.29 -14.62 14.06
C LEU A 143 5.86 -15.45 15.23
N ALA A 144 5.37 -15.22 16.45
CA ALA A 144 5.80 -15.96 17.63
C ALA A 144 5.44 -17.45 17.49
N SER A 145 4.18 -17.73 17.24
CA SER A 145 3.71 -19.12 16.98
C SER A 145 4.41 -19.75 15.77
N PHE A 146 4.69 -18.95 14.73
CA PHE A 146 5.46 -19.46 13.59
C PHE A 146 6.87 -19.88 13.99
N TRP A 147 7.59 -19.11 14.81
CA TRP A 147 8.92 -19.49 15.27
C TRP A 147 8.92 -20.79 16.06
N GLU A 148 7.91 -21.00 16.90
CA GLU A 148 7.79 -22.18 17.74
C GLU A 148 7.38 -23.44 16.96
N GLN A 149 6.40 -23.31 16.08
CA GLN A 149 5.71 -24.47 15.48
C GLN A 149 6.04 -24.65 14.00
N GLY A 150 6.06 -23.56 13.22
CA GLY A 150 6.24 -23.63 11.77
C GLY A 150 7.69 -23.62 11.31
N TYR A 151 8.52 -22.84 11.97
CA TYR A 151 9.92 -22.64 11.58
C TYR A 151 10.78 -23.92 11.61
N PRO A 152 10.65 -24.84 12.58
CA PRO A 152 11.45 -26.07 12.58
C PRO A 152 11.30 -26.88 11.28
N GLN A 153 10.08 -26.99 10.76
CA GLN A 153 9.80 -27.69 9.51
C GLN A 153 10.36 -26.92 8.31
N VAL A 154 10.11 -25.61 8.25
CA VAL A 154 10.66 -24.72 7.20
C VAL A 154 12.19 -24.77 7.21
N ARG A 155 12.82 -24.73 8.38
CA ARG A 155 14.27 -24.84 8.54
C ARG A 155 14.80 -26.15 7.97
N ALA A 156 14.19 -27.29 8.32
CA ALA A 156 14.61 -28.60 7.84
C ALA A 156 14.61 -28.67 6.31
N GLU A 157 13.53 -28.20 5.66
CA GLU A 157 13.41 -28.17 4.20
C GLU A 157 14.38 -27.18 3.55
N MET A 158 14.43 -25.96 4.07
CA MET A 158 15.17 -24.88 3.47
C MET A 158 16.69 -25.03 3.64
N ARG A 159 17.15 -25.63 4.73
CA ARG A 159 18.57 -25.95 4.97
C ARG A 159 19.13 -26.88 3.88
N GLY A 160 18.34 -27.86 3.46
CA GLY A 160 18.72 -28.74 2.35
C GLY A 160 18.76 -28.02 1.01
N ARG A 161 17.76 -27.18 0.75
CA ARG A 161 17.61 -26.48 -0.54
C ARG A 161 18.53 -25.24 -0.68
N TYR A 162 18.80 -24.55 0.43
CA TYR A 162 19.59 -23.31 0.46
C TYR A 162 20.71 -23.36 1.52
N PRO A 163 21.70 -24.28 1.39
CA PRO A 163 22.73 -24.48 2.42
C PRO A 163 23.68 -23.30 2.64
N LYS A 164 23.74 -22.37 1.67
CA LYS A 164 24.58 -21.16 1.77
C LYS A 164 23.94 -20.05 2.62
N HIS A 165 22.66 -20.18 2.97
CA HIS A 165 21.93 -19.23 3.79
C HIS A 165 21.95 -19.67 5.26
N SER A 166 21.82 -18.69 6.17
CA SER A 166 21.73 -18.97 7.60
C SER A 166 20.36 -19.57 7.94
N TRP A 167 20.36 -20.70 8.67
CA TRP A 167 19.17 -21.38 9.21
C TRP A 167 19.43 -21.74 10.67
N PRO A 168 19.43 -20.76 11.58
CA PRO A 168 19.72 -20.95 13.01
C PRO A 168 18.69 -21.87 13.66
N GLU A 169 19.04 -22.45 14.80
CA GLU A 169 18.09 -23.22 15.64
C GLU A 169 17.19 -22.28 16.42
N ASP A 170 17.77 -21.20 16.89
CA ASP A 170 17.06 -20.14 17.60
C ASP A 170 16.88 -18.92 16.68
N PRO A 171 15.68 -18.76 16.06
CA PRO A 171 15.38 -17.62 15.22
C PRO A 171 15.15 -16.32 16.00
N TRP A 172 14.88 -16.42 17.31
CA TRP A 172 14.59 -15.29 18.18
C TRP A 172 15.83 -14.42 18.45
N ASN A 173 16.97 -15.09 18.64
CA ASN A 173 18.23 -14.42 18.98
C ASN A 173 19.22 -14.37 17.80
N ALA A 174 18.83 -14.91 16.66
CA ALA A 174 19.70 -14.91 15.50
C ALA A 174 19.73 -13.55 14.81
N PRO A 175 20.90 -13.13 14.29
CA PRO A 175 20.99 -11.91 13.51
C PRO A 175 20.25 -12.05 12.17
N ALA A 176 19.45 -11.05 11.84
CA ALA A 176 18.79 -10.96 10.55
C ALA A 176 19.81 -10.72 9.42
N THR A 177 19.56 -11.35 8.26
CA THR A 177 20.47 -11.25 7.12
C THR A 177 19.73 -10.98 5.81
N ARG A 178 20.30 -10.11 4.95
CA ARG A 178 19.74 -9.79 3.62
C ARG A 178 20.12 -10.79 2.54
N GLY A 179 21.07 -11.65 2.77
CA GLY A 179 21.63 -12.56 1.77
C GLY A 179 22.35 -13.76 2.37
N THR A 180 23.26 -14.35 1.59
CA THR A 180 24.15 -15.39 2.09
C THR A 180 25.08 -14.79 3.14
N GLY A 181 25.02 -15.32 4.37
CA GLY A 181 25.89 -14.89 5.45
C GLY A 181 27.35 -15.07 5.05
N ARG A 182 27.99 -14.03 4.58
CA ARG A 182 29.45 -14.00 4.45
C ARG A 182 30.00 -13.87 5.86
N ARG A 183 30.46 -14.98 6.44
CA ARG A 183 31.35 -14.90 7.59
C ARG A 183 32.55 -14.05 7.16
N ARG A 184 32.71 -12.90 7.80
CA ARG A 184 34.02 -12.28 7.92
C ARG A 184 34.82 -13.00 8.99
#